data_3808069d60384126d5d4fc9d9ea34d5e
#
_entry.id   3808069d60384126d5d4fc9d9ea34d5e
#
_cell.length_a   1.000
_cell.length_b   1.000
_cell.length_c   1.000
_cell.angle_alpha   90.00
_cell.angle_beta   90.00
_cell.angle_gamma   90.00
#
_symmetry.space_group_name_H-M   'P 1'
#
loop_
_entity.id
_entity.type
_entity.pdbx_description
1 polymer ?
#
loop_
_entity_poly.entity_id
_entity_poly.type
_entity_poly.pdbx_seq_one_letter_code
_entity_poly.pdbx_strand_id
1 'polypeptide(L)'
;YNVDAMKIFKNTTILGTHDFVNPSSDIYGEHNHGMKVLSCMAVNTPHVMVGTAPEASYWLLRSEDNDTEQPVEEDNWAAAVEFADSVGVDIVNTSLGYYSFDDPIDNYTYRQLDGHTSLMAASASYAAKKGLLVVCSAGNSGMDEWKKITPPADAEDILTIGAIDNMGLNAAFSSIGNTAE
;
A
#
# COMPACT_ATOMS: atom_id res chain seq x y z
N TYR A 1 12.40 4.48 -2.64
CA TYR A 1 12.26 5.21 -3.92
C TYR A 1 13.65 5.42 -4.54
N ASN A 2 13.81 5.23 -5.84
CA ASN A 2 15.09 5.35 -6.53
C ASN A 2 15.30 6.78 -7.06
N VAL A 3 16.33 7.48 -6.55
CA VAL A 3 16.63 8.88 -6.89
C VAL A 3 16.84 9.09 -8.39
N ASP A 4 17.55 8.20 -9.08
CA ASP A 4 17.83 8.37 -10.52
C ASP A 4 16.57 8.27 -11.36
N ALA A 5 15.65 7.37 -10.99
CA ALA A 5 14.36 7.24 -11.64
C ALA A 5 13.41 8.39 -11.28
N MET A 6 13.61 9.06 -10.14
CA MET A 6 12.80 10.20 -9.72
C MET A 6 12.85 11.41 -10.66
N LYS A 7 13.76 11.43 -11.62
CA LYS A 7 13.82 12.48 -12.65
C LYS A 7 12.53 12.63 -13.46
N ILE A 8 11.72 11.56 -13.59
CA ILE A 8 10.42 11.63 -14.27
C ILE A 8 9.35 12.37 -13.46
N PHE A 9 9.59 12.55 -12.15
CA PHE A 9 8.69 13.24 -11.23
C PHE A 9 8.98 14.74 -11.07
N LYS A 10 9.77 15.33 -11.97
CA LYS A 10 10.17 16.76 -11.90
C LYS A 10 9.00 17.74 -11.81
N ASN A 11 7.81 17.34 -12.26
CA ASN A 11 6.60 18.16 -12.23
C ASN A 11 5.62 17.73 -11.12
N THR A 12 6.02 16.78 -10.29
CA THR A 12 5.20 16.25 -9.17
C THR A 12 5.51 17.05 -7.89
N THR A 13 4.49 17.40 -7.15
CA THR A 13 4.63 18.07 -5.85
C THR A 13 4.78 17.01 -4.75
N ILE A 14 6.00 16.87 -4.22
CA ILE A 14 6.28 16.05 -3.04
C ILE A 14 6.38 16.98 -1.84
N LEU A 15 5.46 16.84 -0.89
CA LEU A 15 5.37 17.67 0.32
C LEU A 15 6.40 17.27 1.37
N GLY A 16 6.75 15.98 1.42
CA GLY A 16 7.76 15.45 2.32
C GLY A 16 7.83 13.94 2.29
N THR A 17 8.72 13.41 3.09
CA THR A 17 9.01 11.97 3.20
C THR A 17 9.15 11.57 4.67
N HIS A 18 8.84 10.32 4.98
CA HIS A 18 9.17 9.74 6.29
C HIS A 18 9.48 8.25 6.16
N ASP A 19 10.49 7.78 6.89
CA ASP A 19 10.89 6.38 6.97
C ASP A 19 10.56 5.82 8.36
N PHE A 20 9.60 4.89 8.43
CA PHE A 20 9.18 4.25 9.69
C PHE A 20 9.99 3.00 10.00
N VAL A 21 10.73 2.46 9.03
CA VAL A 21 11.61 1.30 9.19
C VAL A 21 12.95 1.74 9.80
N ASN A 22 13.55 2.79 9.21
CA ASN A 22 14.81 3.36 9.67
C ASN A 22 14.76 4.90 9.61
N PRO A 23 14.34 5.55 10.70
CA PRO A 23 14.19 7.02 10.73
C PRO A 23 15.45 7.83 10.42
N SER A 24 16.64 7.19 10.42
CA SER A 24 17.91 7.83 10.07
C SER A 24 18.32 7.63 8.61
N SER A 25 17.56 6.85 7.84
CA SER A 25 17.84 6.62 6.42
C SER A 25 17.15 7.63 5.52
N ASP A 26 17.59 7.66 4.26
CA ASP A 26 16.93 8.37 3.17
C ASP A 26 16.11 7.36 2.35
N ILE A 27 14.78 7.54 2.32
CA ILE A 27 13.88 6.67 1.56
C ILE A 27 14.25 6.54 0.08
N TYR A 28 15.01 7.47 -0.45
CA TYR A 28 15.41 7.48 -1.86
C TYR A 28 16.51 6.48 -2.21
N GLY A 29 17.23 5.97 -1.22
CA GLY A 29 18.23 4.90 -1.40
C GLY A 29 17.66 3.49 -1.36
N GLU A 30 16.39 3.34 -1.02
CA GLU A 30 15.73 2.07 -0.73
C GLU A 30 15.10 1.41 -1.97
N HIS A 31 14.23 0.44 -1.78
CA HIS A 31 13.60 -0.34 -2.85
C HIS A 31 12.78 0.50 -3.82
N ASN A 32 12.60 0.00 -5.05
CA ASN A 32 11.95 0.76 -6.13
C ASN A 32 10.42 0.57 -6.23
N HIS A 33 9.81 -0.26 -5.37
CA HIS A 33 8.38 -0.59 -5.44
C HIS A 33 7.51 0.67 -5.29
N GLY A 34 7.70 1.44 -4.21
CA GLY A 34 6.95 2.68 -3.97
C GLY A 34 7.09 3.70 -5.12
N MET A 35 8.27 3.78 -5.75
CA MET A 35 8.46 4.62 -6.93
C MET A 35 7.61 4.15 -8.11
N LYS A 36 7.52 2.83 -8.36
CA LYS A 36 6.66 2.28 -9.43
C LYS A 36 5.19 2.57 -9.17
N VAL A 37 4.74 2.39 -7.94
CA VAL A 37 3.37 2.72 -7.50
C VAL A 37 3.10 4.21 -7.71
N LEU A 38 4.00 5.08 -7.23
CA LEU A 38 3.89 6.52 -7.41
C LEU A 38 3.81 6.92 -8.88
N SER A 39 4.54 6.23 -9.77
CA SER A 39 4.56 6.56 -11.19
C SER A 39 3.19 6.43 -11.85
N CYS A 40 2.37 5.47 -11.40
CA CYS A 40 1.01 5.27 -11.92
C CYS A 40 0.07 6.45 -11.59
N MET A 41 0.38 7.22 -10.55
CA MET A 41 -0.43 8.33 -10.09
C MET A 41 0.15 9.69 -10.47
N ALA A 42 1.44 9.90 -10.24
CA ALA A 42 2.05 11.22 -10.06
C ALA A 42 2.89 11.71 -11.24
N VAL A 43 3.35 10.82 -12.12
CA VAL A 43 4.19 11.26 -13.26
C VAL A 43 3.42 12.22 -14.14
N ASN A 44 4.05 13.35 -14.46
CA ASN A 44 3.52 14.35 -15.39
C ASN A 44 4.59 14.71 -16.45
N THR A 45 4.86 13.79 -17.35
CA THR A 45 5.80 13.95 -18.44
C THR A 45 5.09 13.59 -19.76
N PRO A 46 4.40 14.56 -20.39
CA PRO A 46 3.66 14.33 -21.64
C PRO A 46 4.52 13.65 -22.71
N HIS A 47 3.92 12.74 -23.48
CA HIS A 47 4.54 11.89 -24.50
C HIS A 47 5.47 10.79 -23.95
N VAL A 48 5.71 10.73 -22.63
CA VAL A 48 6.44 9.65 -21.95
C VAL A 48 5.49 8.88 -21.06
N MET A 49 5.00 9.51 -20.00
CA MET A 49 4.01 8.94 -19.08
C MET A 49 3.27 10.06 -18.35
N VAL A 50 1.96 9.90 -18.21
CA VAL A 50 1.12 10.75 -17.35
C VAL A 50 0.32 9.82 -16.44
N GLY A 51 0.46 10.03 -15.13
CA GLY A 51 -0.28 9.29 -14.11
C GLY A 51 -1.74 9.73 -14.01
N THR A 52 -2.48 9.08 -13.16
CA THR A 52 -3.92 9.32 -13.00
C THR A 52 -4.27 10.55 -12.15
N ALA A 53 -3.32 11.03 -11.33
CA ALA A 53 -3.44 12.20 -10.47
C ALA A 53 -2.17 13.08 -10.50
N PRO A 54 -1.73 13.56 -11.69
CA PRO A 54 -0.43 14.21 -11.86
C PRO A 54 -0.32 15.58 -11.19
N GLU A 55 -1.44 16.19 -10.80
CA GLU A 55 -1.48 17.49 -10.13
C GLU A 55 -1.75 17.39 -8.62
N ALA A 56 -1.88 16.18 -8.07
CA ALA A 56 -1.97 15.98 -6.63
C ALA A 56 -0.60 16.25 -5.96
N SER A 57 -0.67 16.51 -4.66
CA SER A 57 0.52 16.63 -3.81
C SER A 57 0.72 15.33 -3.02
N TYR A 58 1.96 14.92 -2.80
CA TYR A 58 2.27 13.61 -2.25
C TYR A 58 3.16 13.67 -1.02
N TRP A 59 2.83 12.89 -0.01
CA TRP A 59 3.73 12.42 1.03
C TRP A 59 4.23 11.02 0.67
N LEU A 60 5.53 10.76 0.82
CA LEU A 60 6.12 9.45 0.56
C LEU A 60 6.52 8.82 1.89
N LEU A 61 5.84 7.74 2.24
CA LEU A 61 6.01 7.05 3.52
C LEU A 61 6.56 5.64 3.26
N ARG A 62 7.63 5.27 3.95
CA ARG A 62 8.17 3.92 3.92
C ARG A 62 7.80 3.21 5.21
N SER A 63 7.12 2.07 5.09
CA SER A 63 6.73 1.18 6.20
C SER A 63 7.25 -0.24 6.05
N GLU A 64 7.84 -0.59 4.89
CA GLU A 64 8.24 -1.94 4.51
C GLU A 64 9.76 -2.10 4.49
N ASP A 65 10.25 -3.19 5.08
CA ASP A 65 11.63 -3.67 4.96
C ASP A 65 11.67 -4.82 3.94
N ASN A 66 12.29 -4.60 2.79
CA ASN A 66 12.32 -5.58 1.70
C ASN A 66 13.20 -6.80 1.97
N ASP A 67 13.99 -6.79 3.03
CA ASP A 67 14.90 -7.88 3.38
C ASP A 67 14.25 -8.89 4.33
N THR A 68 13.11 -8.55 4.94
CA THR A 68 12.38 -9.38 5.90
C THR A 68 10.89 -9.24 5.71
N GLU A 69 10.11 -10.20 6.22
CA GLU A 69 8.65 -10.17 6.26
C GLU A 69 8.23 -10.42 7.71
N GLN A 70 8.11 -9.37 8.50
CA GLN A 70 7.87 -9.46 9.93
C GLN A 70 6.63 -8.67 10.39
N PRO A 71 5.94 -9.10 11.47
CA PRO A 71 4.77 -8.38 11.98
C PRO A 71 5.00 -6.92 12.33
N VAL A 72 6.24 -6.51 12.65
CA VAL A 72 6.59 -5.10 12.91
C VAL A 72 6.29 -4.17 11.73
N GLU A 73 6.18 -4.70 10.52
CA GLU A 73 5.83 -3.91 9.34
C GLU A 73 4.38 -3.44 9.37
N GLU A 74 3.51 -4.19 10.05
CA GLU A 74 2.14 -3.73 10.34
C GLU A 74 2.14 -2.55 11.32
N ASP A 75 3.02 -2.56 12.34
CA ASP A 75 3.20 -1.43 13.27
C ASP A 75 3.72 -0.19 12.53
N ASN A 76 4.71 -0.38 11.65
CA ASN A 76 5.27 0.69 10.83
C ASN A 76 4.19 1.30 9.91
N TRP A 77 3.35 0.45 9.31
CA TRP A 77 2.26 0.92 8.46
C TRP A 77 1.20 1.68 9.26
N ALA A 78 0.82 1.18 10.44
CA ALA A 78 -0.12 1.85 11.33
C ALA A 78 0.40 3.25 11.72
N ALA A 79 1.68 3.35 12.10
CA ALA A 79 2.34 4.62 12.40
C ALA A 79 2.37 5.55 11.17
N ALA A 80 2.57 5.00 9.97
CA ALA A 80 2.54 5.78 8.74
C ALA A 80 1.15 6.36 8.46
N VAL A 81 0.08 5.62 8.73
CA VAL A 81 -1.30 6.12 8.57
C VAL A 81 -1.66 7.16 9.62
N GLU A 82 -1.22 6.99 10.88
CA GLU A 82 -1.37 8.02 11.91
C GLU A 82 -0.64 9.32 11.54
N PHE A 83 0.58 9.20 11.01
CA PHE A 83 1.31 10.36 10.50
C PHE A 83 0.55 11.02 9.33
N ALA A 84 0.03 10.23 8.39
CA ALA A 84 -0.75 10.72 7.26
C ALA A 84 -1.97 11.55 7.72
N ASP A 85 -2.73 11.06 8.72
CA ASP A 85 -3.82 11.79 9.34
C ASP A 85 -3.33 13.10 9.97
N SER A 86 -2.20 13.06 10.69
CA SER A 86 -1.64 14.23 11.39
C SER A 86 -1.20 15.36 10.46
N VAL A 87 -0.77 15.06 9.25
CA VAL A 87 -0.35 16.03 8.23
C VAL A 87 -1.47 16.40 7.26
N GLY A 88 -2.67 15.85 7.45
CA GLY A 88 -3.88 16.21 6.73
C GLY A 88 -3.96 15.69 5.31
N VAL A 89 -3.54 14.46 5.03
CA VAL A 89 -3.78 13.84 3.73
C VAL A 89 -5.27 13.47 3.57
N ASP A 90 -5.76 13.51 2.35
CA ASP A 90 -7.14 13.12 2.03
C ASP A 90 -7.22 11.62 1.68
N ILE A 91 -6.18 11.09 1.05
CA ILE A 91 -6.16 9.74 0.47
C ILE A 91 -4.86 9.02 0.86
N VAL A 92 -4.98 7.80 1.37
CA VAL A 92 -3.87 6.88 1.58
C VAL A 92 -3.93 5.80 0.49
N ASN A 93 -2.88 5.70 -0.33
CA ASN A 93 -2.72 4.61 -1.28
C ASN A 93 -1.73 3.59 -0.73
N THR A 94 -2.19 2.34 -0.59
CA THR A 94 -1.43 1.21 -0.06
C THR A 94 -1.37 0.09 -1.10
N SER A 95 -0.16 -0.27 -1.53
CA SER A 95 0.10 -1.41 -2.42
C SER A 95 0.93 -2.47 -1.70
N LEU A 96 0.61 -2.69 -0.44
CA LEU A 96 1.22 -3.65 0.47
C LEU A 96 0.14 -4.58 1.02
N GLY A 97 0.54 -5.75 1.51
CA GLY A 97 -0.38 -6.65 2.18
C GLY A 97 0.32 -7.92 2.65
N TYR A 98 0.01 -8.35 3.86
CA TYR A 98 0.67 -9.45 4.53
C TYR A 98 -0.31 -10.57 4.86
N TYR A 99 0.12 -11.81 4.69
CA TYR A 99 -0.56 -13.01 5.18
C TYR A 99 0.43 -14.10 5.60
N SER A 100 1.69 -13.97 5.16
CA SER A 100 2.76 -14.91 5.43
C SER A 100 3.99 -14.14 5.88
N PHE A 101 4.59 -14.55 6.97
CA PHE A 101 5.74 -13.94 7.60
C PHE A 101 6.93 -14.90 7.63
N ASP A 102 8.12 -14.39 7.93
CA ASP A 102 9.35 -15.17 8.07
C ASP A 102 9.22 -16.28 9.12
N ASP A 103 8.54 -16.02 10.24
CA ASP A 103 8.11 -17.06 11.18
C ASP A 103 6.68 -17.49 10.85
N PRO A 104 6.46 -18.76 10.41
CA PRO A 104 5.13 -19.24 10.07
C PRO A 104 4.10 -19.24 11.21
N ILE A 105 4.53 -19.05 12.45
CA ILE A 105 3.62 -18.93 13.61
C ILE A 105 2.78 -17.64 13.53
N ASP A 106 3.31 -16.62 12.85
CA ASP A 106 2.68 -15.32 12.69
C ASP A 106 1.75 -15.27 11.47
N ASN A 107 1.75 -16.30 10.62
CA ASN A 107 0.95 -16.34 9.40
C ASN A 107 -0.55 -16.25 9.69
N TYR A 108 -1.23 -15.42 8.90
CA TYR A 108 -2.68 -15.34 8.96
C TYR A 108 -3.36 -16.58 8.35
N THR A 109 -4.55 -16.84 8.84
CA THR A 109 -5.50 -17.80 8.28
C THR A 109 -6.67 -17.05 7.63
N TYR A 110 -7.45 -17.72 6.79
CA TYR A 110 -8.64 -17.13 6.17
C TYR A 110 -9.65 -16.58 7.20
N ARG A 111 -9.72 -17.19 8.39
CA ARG A 111 -10.65 -16.74 9.44
C ARG A 111 -10.26 -15.41 10.08
N GLN A 112 -9.04 -15.00 9.89
CA GLN A 112 -8.50 -13.73 10.41
C GLN A 112 -8.61 -12.58 9.41
N LEU A 113 -9.16 -12.85 8.21
CA LEU A 113 -9.53 -11.82 7.23
C LEU A 113 -10.89 -11.21 7.61
N ASP A 114 -10.96 -10.62 8.78
CA ASP A 114 -12.19 -10.14 9.44
C ASP A 114 -12.23 -8.61 9.62
N GLY A 115 -11.24 -7.92 9.07
CA GLY A 115 -11.12 -6.47 9.16
C GLY A 115 -10.61 -5.94 10.51
N HIS A 116 -10.31 -6.82 11.47
CA HIS A 116 -9.99 -6.45 12.84
C HIS A 116 -8.77 -7.19 13.42
N THR A 117 -8.52 -8.42 13.01
CA THR A 117 -7.43 -9.24 13.57
C THR A 117 -6.06 -8.70 13.20
N SER A 118 -5.84 -8.33 11.93
CA SER A 118 -4.61 -7.65 11.53
C SER A 118 -4.59 -6.22 12.06
N LEU A 119 -3.44 -5.80 12.57
CA LEU A 119 -3.24 -4.41 13.00
C LEU A 119 -3.41 -3.44 11.83
N MET A 120 -2.94 -3.82 10.64
CA MET A 120 -3.14 -2.99 9.45
C MET A 120 -4.62 -2.84 9.09
N ALA A 121 -5.41 -3.93 9.12
CA ALA A 121 -6.84 -3.87 8.80
C ALA A 121 -7.61 -3.02 9.83
N ALA A 122 -7.32 -3.21 11.11
CA ALA A 122 -7.91 -2.39 12.17
C ALA A 122 -7.55 -0.91 12.00
N SER A 123 -6.27 -0.60 11.73
CA SER A 123 -5.79 0.78 11.53
C SER A 123 -6.40 1.41 10.28
N ALA A 124 -6.53 0.67 9.17
CA ALA A 124 -7.19 1.14 7.96
C ALA A 124 -8.67 1.48 8.19
N SER A 125 -9.39 0.62 8.92
CA SER A 125 -10.79 0.87 9.33
C SER A 125 -10.91 2.11 10.22
N TYR A 126 -9.96 2.33 11.13
CA TYR A 126 -9.93 3.55 11.95
C TYR A 126 -9.64 4.80 11.12
N ALA A 127 -8.70 4.73 10.18
CA ALA A 127 -8.38 5.84 9.28
C ALA A 127 -9.60 6.23 8.44
N ALA A 128 -10.33 5.25 7.90
CA ALA A 128 -11.58 5.49 7.17
C ALA A 128 -12.63 6.19 8.06
N LYS A 129 -12.82 5.74 9.30
CA LYS A 129 -13.73 6.38 10.27
C LYS A 129 -13.31 7.82 10.65
N LYS A 130 -12.03 8.17 10.49
CA LYS A 130 -11.53 9.54 10.67
C LYS A 130 -11.76 10.43 9.46
N GLY A 131 -12.10 9.85 8.32
CA GLY A 131 -12.40 10.57 7.09
C GLY A 131 -11.34 10.46 6.00
N LEU A 132 -10.27 9.66 6.21
CA LEU A 132 -9.31 9.35 5.16
C LEU A 132 -9.92 8.34 4.18
N LEU A 133 -9.72 8.57 2.89
CA LEU A 133 -10.01 7.54 1.89
C LEU A 133 -8.81 6.60 1.80
N VAL A 134 -8.94 5.39 2.35
CA VAL A 134 -7.91 4.35 2.22
C VAL A 134 -8.20 3.53 0.97
N VAL A 135 -7.23 3.47 0.06
CA VAL A 135 -7.26 2.68 -1.16
C VAL A 135 -6.18 1.62 -1.08
N CYS A 136 -6.58 0.36 -1.09
CA CYS A 136 -5.68 -0.78 -0.92
C CYS A 136 -5.75 -1.74 -2.10
N SER A 137 -4.61 -2.31 -2.51
CA SER A 137 -4.62 -3.42 -3.46
C SER A 137 -5.21 -4.67 -2.83
N ALA A 138 -5.96 -5.45 -3.61
CA ALA A 138 -6.48 -6.74 -3.17
C ALA A 138 -5.38 -7.79 -2.91
N GLY A 139 -4.19 -7.57 -3.49
CA GLY A 139 -3.07 -8.50 -3.47
C GLY A 139 -2.86 -9.24 -4.79
N ASN A 140 -1.77 -10.00 -4.87
CA ASN A 140 -1.31 -10.68 -6.09
C ASN A 140 -1.36 -12.22 -5.98
N SER A 141 -2.12 -12.75 -5.02
CA SER A 141 -2.13 -14.19 -4.69
C SER A 141 -3.17 -15.01 -5.46
N GLY A 142 -3.79 -14.45 -6.49
CA GLY A 142 -4.86 -15.14 -7.23
C GLY A 142 -4.45 -16.48 -7.85
N MET A 143 -3.16 -16.68 -8.14
CA MET A 143 -2.59 -17.92 -8.67
C MET A 143 -1.88 -18.77 -7.62
N ASP A 144 -1.71 -18.25 -6.41
CA ASP A 144 -1.07 -18.94 -5.29
C ASP A 144 -2.08 -19.82 -4.52
N GLU A 145 -1.59 -20.60 -3.56
CA GLU A 145 -2.46 -21.39 -2.68
C GLU A 145 -3.38 -20.51 -1.83
N TRP A 146 -2.90 -19.33 -1.44
CA TRP A 146 -3.67 -18.37 -0.65
C TRP A 146 -4.91 -17.85 -1.37
N LYS A 147 -4.80 -17.43 -2.61
CA LYS A 147 -5.87 -16.91 -3.50
C LYS A 147 -6.64 -15.69 -2.98
N LYS A 148 -6.73 -15.49 -1.68
CA LYS A 148 -7.54 -14.47 -1.03
C LYS A 148 -6.85 -13.10 -1.00
N ILE A 149 -7.65 -12.08 -0.70
CA ILE A 149 -7.13 -10.76 -0.35
C ILE A 149 -6.18 -10.86 0.85
N THR A 150 -5.34 -9.86 1.01
CA THR A 150 -4.35 -9.80 2.10
C THR A 150 -4.58 -8.55 2.95
N PRO A 151 -4.51 -8.61 4.28
CA PRO A 151 -4.59 -7.41 5.10
C PRO A 151 -3.62 -6.32 4.60
N PRO A 152 -4.07 -5.05 4.54
CA PRO A 152 -5.31 -4.48 5.07
C PRO A 152 -6.52 -4.50 4.12
N ALA A 153 -6.48 -5.25 3.02
CA ALA A 153 -7.55 -5.27 2.02
C ALA A 153 -8.89 -5.80 2.54
N ASP A 154 -8.90 -6.47 3.69
CA ASP A 154 -10.10 -6.94 4.41
C ASP A 154 -10.70 -5.91 5.36
N ALA A 155 -10.08 -4.72 5.50
CA ALA A 155 -10.56 -3.66 6.40
C ALA A 155 -11.95 -3.14 6.00
N GLU A 156 -12.69 -2.62 6.99
CA GLU A 156 -14.00 -1.99 6.80
C GLU A 156 -13.88 -0.57 6.23
N ASP A 157 -14.86 -0.16 5.44
CA ASP A 157 -15.03 1.22 4.92
C ASP A 157 -13.85 1.73 4.08
N ILE A 158 -13.07 0.84 3.45
CA ILE A 158 -11.97 1.17 2.54
C ILE A 158 -12.31 0.77 1.09
N LEU A 159 -11.49 1.22 0.13
CA LEU A 159 -11.56 0.76 -1.25
C LEU A 159 -10.51 -0.32 -1.51
N THR A 160 -10.93 -1.57 -1.57
CA THR A 160 -10.10 -2.69 -1.98
C THR A 160 -10.19 -2.90 -3.49
N ILE A 161 -9.05 -2.80 -4.17
CA ILE A 161 -8.96 -2.75 -5.64
C ILE A 161 -8.30 -4.02 -6.18
N GLY A 162 -9.07 -4.80 -6.93
CA GLY A 162 -8.56 -5.91 -7.74
C GLY A 162 -8.02 -5.44 -9.09
N ALA A 163 -7.13 -6.24 -9.70
CA ALA A 163 -6.61 -5.97 -11.03
C ALA A 163 -7.50 -6.59 -12.11
N ILE A 164 -7.64 -5.87 -13.22
CA ILE A 164 -8.32 -6.34 -14.44
C ILE A 164 -7.35 -6.33 -15.62
N ASP A 165 -7.65 -7.15 -16.62
CA ASP A 165 -6.95 -7.13 -17.91
C ASP A 165 -7.51 -6.04 -18.85
N ASN A 166 -6.99 -5.98 -20.07
CA ASN A 166 -7.42 -5.03 -21.09
C ASN A 166 -8.83 -5.28 -21.66
N MET A 167 -9.45 -6.41 -21.31
CA MET A 167 -10.84 -6.76 -21.67
C MET A 167 -11.81 -6.48 -20.50
N GLY A 168 -11.31 -5.98 -19.37
CA GLY A 168 -12.11 -5.74 -18.17
C GLY A 168 -12.39 -7.00 -17.34
N LEU A 169 -11.71 -8.11 -17.61
CA LEU A 169 -11.84 -9.34 -16.85
C LEU A 169 -10.83 -9.36 -15.71
N ASN A 170 -11.15 -10.08 -14.64
CA ASN A 170 -10.23 -10.24 -13.52
C ASN A 170 -8.87 -10.78 -13.99
N ALA A 171 -7.80 -10.07 -13.67
CA ALA A 171 -6.45 -10.54 -13.95
C ALA A 171 -6.14 -11.78 -13.11
N ALA A 172 -5.56 -12.83 -13.71
CA ALA A 172 -5.37 -14.11 -13.06
C ALA A 172 -4.57 -14.03 -11.75
N PHE A 173 -3.62 -13.09 -11.66
CA PHE A 173 -2.80 -12.87 -10.45
C PHE A 173 -3.55 -12.12 -9.35
N SER A 174 -4.62 -11.37 -9.68
CA SER A 174 -5.34 -10.59 -8.67
C SER A 174 -5.97 -11.50 -7.63
N SER A 175 -5.71 -11.19 -6.37
CA SER A 175 -6.37 -11.85 -5.26
C SER A 175 -7.88 -11.70 -5.35
N ILE A 176 -8.60 -12.71 -4.90
CA ILE A 176 -10.06 -12.77 -4.94
C ILE A 176 -10.64 -12.51 -3.55
N GLY A 177 -11.77 -11.81 -3.52
CA GLY A 177 -12.45 -11.45 -2.27
C GLY A 177 -13.01 -12.66 -1.55
N ASN A 178 -13.47 -12.45 -0.49
CA ASN A 178 -14.21 -12.88 0.67
C ASN A 178 -13.37 -12.66 1.91
N THR A 179 -13.90 -11.82 2.75
CA THR A 179 -13.54 -11.76 4.18
C THR A 179 -14.05 -13.01 4.89
N ALA A 180 -13.80 -13.13 6.18
CA ALA A 180 -14.08 -14.31 6.97
C ALA A 180 -15.59 -14.57 7.30
N GLU A 181 -16.51 -13.84 6.71
CA GLU A 181 -17.95 -14.08 6.89
C GLU A 181 -18.39 -15.46 6.42
#